data_83d02c417c71f7296a479e31e0b8a552
#
_entry.id   83d02c417c71f7296a479e31e0b8a552
#
_cell.length_a   1.000
_cell.length_b   1.000
_cell.length_c   1.000
_cell.angle_alpha   90.00
_cell.angle_beta   90.00
_cell.angle_gamma   90.00
#
_symmetry.space_group_name_H-M   'P 1'
#
loop_
_entity.id
_entity.type
_entity.pdbx_description
1 polymer ?
#
loop_
_entity_poly.entity_id
_entity_poly.type
_entity_poly.pdbx_seq_one_letter_code
_entity_poly.pdbx_strand_id
1 'polypeptide(L)'
;MVTRPADAQYIGVVLGIKGEAKGYVTLVLSDKLRTLLKMIPLPRKMSKTPDQVEEFNVYAYVKQLIDGNDVSVLLGVADEVVKVMDTLKFYIPTLKDMSMGLKLSLELIRRYLPEGAFSRIYLDEQPVDSGSYIAGAVALESGDLNTAGVAMFKIKPKTEGVRLYWAEDLPAGMTLAEAEAHNVGALLESDGVVVDNAKVTCTYKKKGLFSSKSTEFPTQPGIYTQTATVSGNYSCEKITRTIIIN
;
A
#
# COMPACT_ATOMS: atom_id res chain seq x y z
N MET A 1 -7.30 9.25 13.35
CA MET A 1 -6.13 8.56 13.92
C MET A 1 -6.67 7.59 14.96
N VAL A 2 -6.53 6.29 14.75
CA VAL A 2 -6.97 5.30 15.75
C VAL A 2 -5.89 5.29 16.81
N THR A 3 -6.17 5.85 17.99
CA THR A 3 -5.26 5.79 19.13
C THR A 3 -5.18 4.35 19.62
N ARG A 4 -3.99 3.79 19.64
CA ARG A 4 -3.73 2.43 20.17
C ARG A 4 -3.76 2.49 21.70
N PRO A 5 -4.63 1.73 22.39
CA PRO A 5 -4.47 1.55 23.82
C PRO A 5 -3.16 0.80 24.08
N ALA A 6 -2.26 1.38 24.86
CA ALA A 6 -0.92 0.82 25.12
C ALA A 6 -0.94 -0.56 25.80
N ASP A 7 -2.02 -0.87 26.51
CA ASP A 7 -2.11 -2.04 27.40
C ASP A 7 -2.96 -3.20 26.84
N ALA A 8 -3.67 -3.01 25.72
CA ALA A 8 -4.50 -4.05 25.16
C ALA A 8 -3.69 -4.98 24.23
N GLN A 9 -3.92 -6.29 24.36
CA GLN A 9 -3.48 -7.24 23.35
C GLN A 9 -4.50 -7.19 22.21
N TYR A 10 -4.15 -6.63 21.07
CA TYR A 10 -5.04 -6.63 19.91
C TYR A 10 -4.28 -6.93 18.62
N ILE A 11 -5.00 -7.52 17.68
CA ILE A 11 -4.60 -7.63 16.29
C ILE A 11 -5.52 -6.72 15.50
N GLY A 12 -4.96 -5.70 14.86
CA GLY A 12 -5.68 -4.83 13.96
C GLY A 12 -5.43 -5.24 12.50
N VAL A 13 -6.46 -5.15 11.68
CA VAL A 13 -6.37 -5.37 10.23
C VAL A 13 -6.80 -4.09 9.54
N VAL A 14 -5.92 -3.53 8.71
CA VAL A 14 -6.23 -2.37 7.88
C VAL A 14 -6.29 -2.82 6.43
N LEU A 15 -7.45 -2.62 5.81
CA LEU A 15 -7.71 -2.95 4.42
C LEU A 15 -7.66 -1.69 3.58
N GLY A 16 -6.74 -1.62 2.61
CA GLY A 16 -6.70 -0.56 1.62
C GLY A 16 -7.48 -0.96 0.37
N ILE A 17 -8.55 -0.25 0.06
CA ILE A 17 -9.31 -0.42 -1.17
C ILE A 17 -8.96 0.75 -2.09
N LYS A 18 -8.09 0.52 -3.08
CA LYS A 18 -7.90 1.45 -4.20
C LYS A 18 -8.85 1.07 -5.33
N GLY A 19 -9.41 2.06 -6.03
CA GLY A 19 -10.42 1.91 -7.09
C GLY A 19 -10.02 1.07 -8.32
N GLU A 20 -8.81 0.52 -8.36
CA GLU A 20 -8.36 -0.54 -9.27
C GLU A 20 -7.80 -1.69 -8.43
N ALA A 21 -8.63 -2.65 -8.19
CA ALA A 21 -8.49 -4.09 -7.92
C ALA A 21 -7.28 -4.66 -7.14
N LYS A 22 -6.36 -3.89 -6.59
CA LYS A 22 -5.22 -4.41 -5.82
C LYS A 22 -5.07 -3.68 -4.49
N GLY A 23 -5.89 -4.06 -3.52
CA GLY A 23 -5.75 -3.62 -2.15
C GLY A 23 -4.56 -4.27 -1.45
N TYR A 24 -4.15 -3.69 -0.34
CA TYR A 24 -3.19 -4.31 0.57
C TYR A 24 -3.82 -4.46 1.95
N VAL A 25 -3.28 -5.39 2.72
CA VAL A 25 -3.70 -5.66 4.09
C VAL A 25 -2.54 -5.34 5.01
N THR A 26 -2.76 -4.48 5.99
CA THR A 26 -1.80 -4.25 7.07
C THR A 26 -2.30 -4.92 8.34
N LEU A 27 -1.53 -5.83 8.89
CA LEU A 27 -1.74 -6.42 10.20
C LEU A 27 -1.03 -5.55 11.24
N VAL A 28 -1.77 -5.00 12.18
CA VAL A 28 -1.24 -4.14 13.23
C VAL A 28 -1.29 -4.89 14.56
N LEU A 29 -0.14 -5.08 15.19
CA LEU A 29 -0.02 -5.70 16.49
C LEU A 29 -0.01 -4.64 17.60
N SER A 30 -0.56 -4.97 18.78
CA SER A 30 -0.37 -4.15 19.97
C SER A 30 1.10 -4.08 20.36
N ASP A 31 1.51 -3.01 21.04
CA ASP A 31 2.90 -2.84 21.46
C ASP A 31 3.35 -3.97 22.39
N LYS A 32 2.44 -4.44 23.24
CA LYS A 32 2.69 -5.58 24.13
C LYS A 32 2.93 -6.87 23.36
N LEU A 33 2.09 -7.17 22.36
CA LEU A 33 2.25 -8.38 21.56
C LEU A 33 3.51 -8.31 20.68
N ARG A 34 3.79 -7.15 20.08
CA ARG A 34 5.00 -6.90 19.31
C ARG A 34 6.26 -7.10 20.16
N THR A 35 6.28 -6.54 21.38
CA THR A 35 7.39 -6.69 22.32
C THR A 35 7.56 -8.15 22.71
N LEU A 36 6.46 -8.85 23.01
CA LEU A 36 6.52 -10.28 23.34
C LEU A 36 7.13 -11.09 22.19
N LEU A 37 6.69 -10.88 20.96
CA LEU A 37 7.22 -11.60 19.80
C LEU A 37 8.70 -11.28 19.53
N LYS A 38 9.16 -10.06 19.83
CA LYS A 38 10.56 -9.67 19.74
C LYS A 38 11.44 -10.34 20.82
N MET A 39 10.87 -10.65 21.97
CA MET A 39 11.60 -11.31 23.08
C MET A 39 11.80 -12.81 22.87
N ILE A 40 11.03 -13.43 21.97
CA ILE A 40 11.15 -14.87 21.70
C ILE A 40 12.25 -15.09 20.65
N PRO A 41 13.40 -15.68 21.02
CA PRO A 41 14.48 -15.95 20.08
C PRO A 41 14.11 -17.10 19.16
N LEU A 42 14.46 -16.99 17.87
CA LEU A 42 14.33 -18.12 16.94
C LEU A 42 15.61 -18.98 16.94
N PRO A 43 15.48 -20.30 16.83
CA PRO A 43 16.62 -21.19 16.69
C PRO A 43 17.45 -20.82 15.44
N ARG A 44 18.77 -20.72 15.58
CA ARG A 44 19.71 -20.40 14.47
C ARG A 44 19.56 -21.29 13.23
N LYS A 45 19.01 -22.49 13.36
CA LYS A 45 18.76 -23.43 12.25
C LYS A 45 17.69 -22.94 11.26
N MET A 46 16.87 -21.96 11.62
CA MET A 46 15.84 -21.39 10.72
C MET A 46 16.35 -20.18 9.91
N SER A 47 17.54 -19.68 10.20
CA SER A 47 18.15 -18.59 9.42
C SER A 47 18.80 -19.14 8.15
N LYS A 48 18.30 -18.77 7.00
CA LYS A 48 18.93 -19.10 5.70
C LYS A 48 20.08 -18.16 5.31
N THR A 49 20.25 -17.04 6.01
CA THR A 49 21.31 -16.05 5.75
C THR A 49 21.90 -15.56 7.07
N PRO A 50 23.11 -16.06 7.45
CA PRO A 50 23.74 -15.73 8.73
C PRO A 50 24.16 -14.27 8.92
N ASP A 51 24.32 -13.50 7.86
CA ASP A 51 25.08 -12.24 7.88
C ASP A 51 24.22 -10.95 7.92
N GLN A 52 22.88 -11.04 7.98
CA GLN A 52 22.01 -9.87 7.86
C GLN A 52 21.02 -9.63 9.00
N VAL A 53 21.01 -10.42 10.06
CA VAL A 53 20.01 -10.27 11.11
C VAL A 53 20.67 -10.02 12.44
N GLU A 54 20.82 -8.74 12.82
CA GLU A 54 21.29 -8.34 14.16
C GLU A 54 20.38 -8.80 15.29
N GLU A 55 19.08 -9.01 15.01
CA GLU A 55 18.12 -9.54 15.99
C GLU A 55 17.18 -10.57 15.34
N PHE A 56 17.57 -11.85 15.35
CA PHE A 56 16.72 -12.92 14.84
C PHE A 56 15.71 -13.37 15.90
N ASN A 57 14.49 -12.83 15.84
CA ASN A 57 13.39 -13.14 16.73
C ASN A 57 12.12 -13.52 15.96
N VAL A 58 11.08 -14.00 16.67
CA VAL A 58 9.81 -14.43 16.06
C VAL A 58 9.15 -13.31 15.30
N TYR A 59 9.20 -12.08 15.80
CA TYR A 59 8.60 -10.92 15.11
C TYR A 59 9.29 -10.66 13.76
N ALA A 60 10.63 -10.61 13.75
CA ALA A 60 11.40 -10.38 12.52
C ALA A 60 11.15 -11.50 11.49
N TYR A 61 11.11 -12.75 11.95
CA TYR A 61 10.81 -13.90 11.09
C TYR A 61 9.41 -13.83 10.47
N VAL A 62 8.40 -13.56 11.30
CA VAL A 62 7.01 -13.43 10.82
C VAL A 62 6.87 -12.23 9.87
N LYS A 63 7.51 -11.11 10.18
CA LYS A 63 7.53 -9.94 9.30
C LYS A 63 8.15 -10.28 7.94
N GLN A 64 9.29 -10.93 7.91
CA GLN A 64 9.96 -11.35 6.68
C GLN A 64 9.11 -12.32 5.83
N LEU A 65 8.34 -13.21 6.48
CA LEU A 65 7.46 -14.14 5.77
C LEU A 65 6.22 -13.47 5.19
N ILE A 66 5.74 -12.41 5.84
CA ILE A 66 4.47 -11.76 5.53
C ILE A 66 4.65 -10.58 4.58
N ASP A 67 5.64 -9.73 4.85
CA ASP A 67 5.80 -8.45 4.15
C ASP A 67 5.98 -8.63 2.64
N GLY A 68 5.09 -7.99 1.88
CA GLY A 68 5.12 -8.01 0.44
C GLY A 68 4.60 -9.29 -0.22
N ASN A 69 4.21 -10.31 0.55
CA ASN A 69 3.65 -11.56 0.03
C ASN A 69 2.13 -11.49 -0.18
N ASP A 70 1.63 -12.38 -1.02
CA ASP A 70 0.20 -12.55 -1.28
C ASP A 70 -0.54 -13.09 -0.05
N VAL A 71 -1.83 -12.74 0.06
CA VAL A 71 -2.74 -13.24 1.11
C VAL A 71 -2.80 -14.77 1.14
N SER A 72 -2.70 -15.43 0.00
CA SER A 72 -2.72 -16.90 -0.07
C SER A 72 -1.56 -17.55 0.68
N VAL A 73 -0.37 -16.95 0.61
CA VAL A 73 0.82 -17.40 1.36
C VAL A 73 0.59 -17.23 2.86
N LEU A 74 0.02 -16.08 3.26
CA LEU A 74 -0.32 -15.84 4.66
C LEU A 74 -1.32 -16.85 5.19
N LEU A 75 -2.38 -17.12 4.43
CA LEU A 75 -3.41 -18.09 4.83
C LEU A 75 -2.80 -19.49 5.00
N GLY A 76 -1.88 -19.87 4.12
CA GLY A 76 -1.13 -21.13 4.26
C GLY A 76 -0.25 -21.18 5.50
N VAL A 77 0.53 -20.13 5.75
CA VAL A 77 1.37 -20.02 6.95
C VAL A 77 0.52 -20.01 8.22
N ALA A 78 -0.59 -19.26 8.21
CA ALA A 78 -1.50 -19.18 9.36
C ALA A 78 -2.17 -20.53 9.66
N ASP A 79 -2.54 -21.31 8.64
CA ASP A 79 -3.06 -22.68 8.84
C ASP A 79 -2.02 -23.60 9.50
N GLU A 80 -0.75 -23.50 9.11
CA GLU A 80 0.32 -24.27 9.75
C GLU A 80 0.55 -23.83 11.21
N VAL A 81 0.51 -22.52 11.48
CA VAL A 81 0.59 -21.98 12.84
C VAL A 81 -0.57 -22.50 13.70
N VAL A 82 -1.80 -22.51 13.15
CA VAL A 82 -2.98 -23.07 13.85
C VAL A 82 -2.79 -24.54 14.16
N LYS A 83 -2.28 -25.34 13.22
CA LYS A 83 -2.00 -26.78 13.47
C LYS A 83 -1.00 -26.97 14.60
N VAL A 84 0.09 -26.17 14.62
CA VAL A 84 1.09 -26.22 15.70
C VAL A 84 0.45 -25.82 17.03
N MET A 85 -0.33 -24.75 17.07
CA MET A 85 -1.04 -24.32 18.29
C MET A 85 -2.03 -25.39 18.78
N ASP A 86 -2.77 -26.01 17.87
CA ASP A 86 -3.70 -27.09 18.20
C ASP A 86 -3.00 -28.32 18.75
N THR A 87 -1.79 -28.60 18.35
CA THR A 87 -0.97 -29.68 18.89
C THR A 87 -0.47 -29.34 20.30
N LEU A 88 -0.04 -28.10 20.51
CA LEU A 88 0.56 -27.65 21.77
C LEU A 88 -0.45 -27.23 22.84
N LYS A 89 -1.74 -27.02 22.48
CA LYS A 89 -2.78 -26.56 23.41
C LYS A 89 -3.00 -27.49 24.61
N PHE A 90 -2.68 -28.77 24.47
CA PHE A 90 -2.76 -29.73 25.57
C PHE A 90 -1.71 -29.48 26.65
N TYR A 91 -0.59 -28.86 26.31
CA TYR A 91 0.51 -28.53 27.19
C TYR A 91 0.46 -27.08 27.67
N ILE A 92 -0.10 -26.19 26.86
CA ILE A 92 -0.18 -24.74 27.12
C ILE A 92 -1.63 -24.29 26.88
N PRO A 93 -2.47 -24.22 27.93
CA PRO A 93 -3.91 -23.92 27.80
C PRO A 93 -4.23 -22.60 27.07
N THR A 94 -3.40 -21.55 27.23
CA THR A 94 -3.57 -20.25 26.58
C THR A 94 -3.50 -20.34 25.05
N LEU A 95 -2.86 -21.36 24.49
CA LEU A 95 -2.80 -21.56 23.05
C LEU A 95 -4.13 -22.01 22.45
N LYS A 96 -5.04 -22.59 23.27
CA LYS A 96 -6.38 -22.99 22.82
C LYS A 96 -7.18 -21.79 22.34
N ASP A 97 -7.21 -20.74 23.13
CA ASP A 97 -8.00 -19.54 22.84
C ASP A 97 -7.38 -18.74 21.71
N MET A 98 -6.06 -18.65 21.67
CA MET A 98 -5.33 -18.05 20.56
C MET A 98 -5.56 -18.79 19.24
N SER A 99 -5.53 -20.11 19.23
CA SER A 99 -5.84 -20.95 18.07
C SER A 99 -7.27 -20.72 17.57
N MET A 100 -8.24 -20.64 18.48
CA MET A 100 -9.64 -20.40 18.14
C MET A 100 -9.85 -19.00 17.58
N GLY A 101 -9.27 -17.99 18.17
CA GLY A 101 -9.32 -16.61 17.66
C GLY A 101 -8.68 -16.48 16.27
N LEU A 102 -7.54 -17.13 16.03
CA LEU A 102 -6.89 -17.12 14.74
C LEU A 102 -7.72 -17.85 13.66
N LYS A 103 -8.31 -19.01 13.98
CA LYS A 103 -9.23 -19.72 13.08
C LYS A 103 -10.41 -18.87 12.66
N LEU A 104 -11.10 -18.22 13.60
CA LEU A 104 -12.22 -17.33 13.31
C LEU A 104 -11.80 -16.16 12.41
N SER A 105 -10.64 -15.56 12.69
CA SER A 105 -10.12 -14.47 11.86
C SER A 105 -9.80 -14.95 10.44
N LEU A 106 -9.19 -16.12 10.27
CA LEU A 106 -8.92 -16.72 8.97
C LEU A 106 -10.19 -17.07 8.19
N GLU A 107 -11.22 -17.59 8.85
CA GLU A 107 -12.51 -17.85 8.23
C GLU A 107 -13.19 -16.57 7.77
N LEU A 108 -13.16 -15.50 8.57
CA LEU A 108 -13.67 -14.19 8.20
C LEU A 108 -12.91 -13.62 6.99
N ILE A 109 -11.59 -13.71 6.99
CA ILE A 109 -10.77 -13.29 5.87
C ILE A 109 -11.15 -14.06 4.61
N ARG A 110 -11.22 -15.40 4.66
CA ARG A 110 -11.60 -16.22 3.51
C ARG A 110 -13.03 -15.94 3.01
N ARG A 111 -13.94 -15.63 3.92
CA ARG A 111 -15.35 -15.38 3.58
C ARG A 111 -15.60 -14.03 2.95
N TYR A 112 -14.89 -13.00 3.39
CA TYR A 112 -15.15 -11.62 2.99
C TYR A 112 -14.10 -11.03 2.03
N LEU A 113 -12.96 -11.71 1.84
CA LEU A 113 -11.94 -11.31 0.90
C LEU A 113 -12.00 -12.22 -0.33
N PRO A 114 -12.56 -11.77 -1.47
CA PRO A 114 -12.55 -12.54 -2.70
C PRO A 114 -11.10 -12.81 -3.13
N GLU A 115 -10.88 -13.99 -3.69
CA GLU A 115 -9.58 -14.40 -4.24
C GLU A 115 -9.01 -13.31 -5.16
N GLY A 116 -7.77 -12.91 -4.94
CA GLY A 116 -7.10 -11.87 -5.73
C GLY A 116 -7.44 -10.43 -5.37
N ALA A 117 -8.34 -10.16 -4.38
CA ALA A 117 -8.70 -8.79 -3.98
C ALA A 117 -7.54 -8.03 -3.33
N PHE A 118 -6.60 -8.72 -2.67
CA PHE A 118 -5.45 -8.12 -2.01
C PHE A 118 -4.16 -8.82 -2.42
N SER A 119 -3.24 -8.06 -2.97
CA SER A 119 -2.00 -8.58 -3.52
C SER A 119 -0.81 -8.52 -2.57
N ARG A 120 -0.91 -7.81 -1.46
CA ARG A 120 0.21 -7.60 -0.53
C ARG A 120 -0.25 -7.43 0.90
N ILE A 121 0.50 -8.05 1.82
CA ILE A 121 0.30 -7.96 3.25
C ILE A 121 1.53 -7.34 3.87
N TYR A 122 1.30 -6.52 4.88
CA TYR A 122 2.35 -5.87 5.66
C TYR A 122 2.07 -6.04 7.15
N LEU A 123 3.10 -6.29 7.92
CA LEU A 123 3.01 -6.36 9.38
C LEU A 123 3.46 -5.04 9.99
N ASP A 124 2.57 -4.44 10.79
CA ASP A 124 2.80 -3.20 11.53
C ASP A 124 3.12 -1.95 10.69
N GLU A 125 2.96 -2.01 9.41
CA GLU A 125 3.10 -0.83 8.56
C GLU A 125 1.82 0.01 8.57
N GLN A 126 1.96 1.32 8.68
CA GLN A 126 0.83 2.23 8.54
C GLN A 126 0.57 2.51 7.06
N PRO A 127 -0.69 2.54 6.62
CA PRO A 127 -1.00 2.96 5.28
C PRO A 127 -0.60 4.44 5.11
N VAL A 128 0.21 4.71 4.10
CA VAL A 128 0.71 6.06 3.77
C VAL A 128 0.11 6.60 2.48
N ASP A 129 -0.42 5.71 1.64
CA ASP A 129 -1.01 6.07 0.36
C ASP A 129 -2.39 6.71 0.53
N SER A 130 -2.72 7.67 -0.31
CA SER A 130 -4.07 8.22 -0.38
C SER A 130 -5.07 7.15 -0.83
N GLY A 131 -6.23 7.09 -0.17
CA GLY A 131 -7.25 6.09 -0.48
C GLY A 131 -8.28 5.96 0.63
N SER A 132 -9.26 5.08 0.40
CA SER A 132 -10.25 4.70 1.41
C SER A 132 -9.82 3.40 2.07
N TYR A 133 -9.99 3.32 3.38
CA TYR A 133 -9.52 2.22 4.20
C TYR A 133 -10.60 1.75 5.17
N ILE A 134 -10.59 0.45 5.44
CA ILE A 134 -11.35 -0.17 6.51
C ILE A 134 -10.33 -0.69 7.52
N ALA A 135 -10.44 -0.27 8.77
CA ALA A 135 -9.64 -0.81 9.87
C ALA A 135 -10.53 -1.67 10.75
N GLY A 136 -10.11 -2.88 11.00
CA GLY A 136 -10.68 -3.78 11.98
C GLY A 136 -9.70 -4.00 13.13
N ALA A 137 -10.18 -4.05 14.35
CA ALA A 137 -9.38 -4.43 15.51
C ALA A 137 -10.12 -5.49 16.33
N VAL A 138 -9.36 -6.46 16.79
CA VAL A 138 -9.84 -7.50 17.70
C VAL A 138 -9.02 -7.41 18.96
N ALA A 139 -9.64 -7.13 20.09
CA ALA A 139 -9.01 -7.12 21.39
C ALA A 139 -9.07 -8.52 22.02
N LEU A 140 -7.92 -9.00 22.47
CA LEU A 140 -7.79 -10.24 23.24
C LEU A 140 -7.49 -9.86 24.68
N GLU A 141 -8.39 -10.11 25.59
CA GLU A 141 -8.20 -9.90 27.01
C GLU A 141 -8.31 -11.26 27.72
N SER A 142 -7.24 -11.66 28.39
CA SER A 142 -7.17 -12.95 29.12
C SER A 142 -7.45 -14.21 28.28
N GLY A 143 -7.26 -14.13 26.96
CA GLY A 143 -7.57 -15.25 26.05
C GLY A 143 -8.98 -15.26 25.46
N ASP A 144 -9.86 -14.40 25.95
CA ASP A 144 -11.22 -14.26 25.42
C ASP A 144 -11.28 -13.15 24.34
N LEU A 145 -12.03 -13.42 23.29
CA LEU A 145 -12.32 -12.48 22.20
C LEU A 145 -13.36 -11.45 22.71
N ASN A 146 -12.89 -10.40 23.37
CA ASN A 146 -13.76 -9.52 24.13
C ASN A 146 -14.40 -8.42 23.30
N THR A 147 -13.72 -7.94 22.25
CA THR A 147 -14.25 -6.81 21.49
C THR A 147 -13.69 -6.81 20.07
N ALA A 148 -14.58 -6.68 19.10
CA ALA A 148 -14.21 -6.41 17.71
C ALA A 148 -14.76 -5.04 17.32
N GLY A 149 -13.94 -4.22 16.67
CA GLY A 149 -14.33 -2.91 16.16
C GLY A 149 -13.94 -2.77 14.69
N VAL A 150 -14.78 -2.09 13.92
CA VAL A 150 -14.51 -1.74 12.52
C VAL A 150 -14.65 -0.24 12.35
N ALA A 151 -13.69 0.39 11.70
CA ALA A 151 -13.71 1.81 11.37
C ALA A 151 -13.37 2.01 9.89
N MET A 152 -14.03 2.97 9.26
CA MET A 152 -13.70 3.43 7.91
C MET A 152 -13.00 4.77 7.99
N PHE A 153 -11.92 4.94 7.24
CA PHE A 153 -11.21 6.21 7.16
C PHE A 153 -10.66 6.46 5.75
N LYS A 154 -10.27 7.68 5.49
CA LYS A 154 -9.70 8.09 4.21
C LYS A 154 -8.42 8.87 4.43
N ILE A 155 -7.36 8.46 3.73
CA ILE A 155 -6.13 9.24 3.61
C ILE A 155 -6.30 10.12 2.37
N LYS A 156 -6.27 11.44 2.58
CA LYS A 156 -6.38 12.42 1.49
C LYS A 156 -5.02 12.59 0.80
N PRO A 157 -5.00 12.87 -0.51
CA PRO A 157 -3.77 13.28 -1.18
C PRO A 157 -3.22 14.57 -0.54
N LYS A 158 -1.90 14.71 -0.54
CA LYS A 158 -1.24 15.96 -0.13
C LYS A 158 -1.52 17.03 -1.18
N THR A 159 -1.94 18.21 -0.72
CA THR A 159 -2.26 19.36 -1.57
C THR A 159 -1.37 20.57 -1.30
N GLU A 160 -0.93 20.73 -0.06
CA GLU A 160 -0.08 21.84 0.36
C GLU A 160 1.37 21.64 -0.09
N GLY A 161 2.00 22.69 -0.59
CA GLY A 161 3.37 22.66 -1.08
C GLY A 161 3.57 21.81 -2.34
N VAL A 162 2.48 21.41 -3.04
CA VAL A 162 2.51 20.55 -4.22
C VAL A 162 2.25 21.38 -5.47
N ARG A 163 3.12 21.25 -6.46
CA ARG A 163 2.95 21.89 -7.76
C ARG A 163 3.45 21.02 -8.89
N LEU A 164 2.78 21.13 -10.05
CA LEU A 164 3.28 20.61 -11.32
C LEU A 164 4.03 21.72 -12.06
N TYR A 165 5.06 21.36 -12.78
CA TYR A 165 5.75 22.24 -13.71
C TYR A 165 6.28 21.46 -14.91
N TRP A 166 6.51 22.14 -16.03
CA TRP A 166 7.09 21.50 -17.21
C TRP A 166 8.59 21.31 -17.01
N ALA A 167 9.09 20.12 -17.31
CA ALA A 167 10.51 19.79 -17.13
C ALA A 167 11.40 20.64 -18.06
N GLU A 168 10.86 21.06 -19.21
CA GLU A 168 11.53 21.99 -20.13
C GLU A 168 10.51 22.83 -20.88
N ASP A 169 10.96 23.99 -21.39
CA ASP A 169 10.22 24.82 -22.31
C ASP A 169 10.35 24.28 -23.73
N LEU A 170 9.24 24.34 -24.49
CA LEU A 170 9.21 23.86 -25.86
C LEU A 170 9.40 25.01 -26.87
N PRO A 171 10.13 24.78 -27.97
CA PRO A 171 10.21 25.74 -29.05
C PRO A 171 8.84 26.07 -29.67
N ALA A 172 8.70 27.28 -30.19
CA ALA A 172 7.48 27.72 -30.88
C ALA A 172 7.42 27.11 -32.29
N GLY A 173 6.95 25.88 -32.37
CA GLY A 173 6.88 25.12 -33.62
C GLY A 173 8.06 24.18 -33.79
N MET A 174 7.79 22.91 -33.92
CA MET A 174 8.78 21.83 -33.99
C MET A 174 8.46 20.92 -35.17
N THR A 175 9.46 20.32 -35.76
CA THR A 175 9.28 19.13 -36.60
C THR A 175 8.86 17.94 -35.75
N LEU A 176 8.33 16.87 -36.33
CA LEU A 176 7.99 15.64 -35.61
C LEU A 176 9.19 15.06 -34.87
N ALA A 177 10.38 15.06 -35.49
CA ALA A 177 11.60 14.53 -34.89
C ALA A 177 12.04 15.35 -33.66
N GLU A 178 11.96 16.68 -33.74
CA GLU A 178 12.22 17.55 -32.61
C GLU A 178 11.18 17.37 -31.50
N ALA A 179 9.91 17.24 -31.88
CA ALA A 179 8.83 17.01 -30.92
C ALA A 179 8.98 15.68 -30.16
N GLU A 180 9.44 14.61 -30.81
CA GLU A 180 9.76 13.33 -30.16
C GLU A 180 10.98 13.47 -29.22
N ALA A 181 12.01 14.21 -29.63
CA ALA A 181 13.19 14.45 -28.80
C ALA A 181 12.84 15.28 -27.54
N HIS A 182 11.89 16.20 -27.65
CA HIS A 182 11.41 17.05 -26.55
C HIS A 182 10.13 16.50 -25.87
N ASN A 183 9.84 15.20 -26.01
CA ASN A 183 8.71 14.57 -25.33
C ASN A 183 8.95 14.43 -23.81
N VAL A 184 9.28 15.54 -23.20
CA VAL A 184 9.49 15.59 -21.75
C VAL A 184 8.16 15.93 -21.07
N GLY A 185 7.83 15.14 -20.09
CA GLY A 185 6.62 15.30 -19.30
C GLY A 185 6.69 16.48 -18.34
N ALA A 186 5.67 16.58 -17.51
CA ALA A 186 5.69 17.47 -16.37
C ALA A 186 6.28 16.73 -15.16
N LEU A 187 6.91 17.46 -14.29
CA LEU A 187 7.43 17.01 -13.00
C LEU A 187 6.54 17.48 -11.86
N LEU A 188 6.51 16.71 -10.79
CA LEU A 188 5.86 17.09 -9.54
C LEU A 188 6.91 17.52 -8.53
N GLU A 189 6.67 18.64 -7.88
CA GLU A 189 7.44 19.10 -6.73
C GLU A 189 6.55 19.11 -5.50
N SER A 190 7.09 18.67 -4.38
CA SER A 190 6.46 18.75 -3.06
C SER A 190 7.45 19.35 -2.08
N ASP A 191 7.08 20.49 -1.47
CA ASP A 191 7.92 21.25 -0.52
C ASP A 191 9.32 21.59 -1.07
N GLY A 192 9.42 21.92 -2.36
CA GLY A 192 10.68 22.27 -3.01
C GLY A 192 11.52 21.08 -3.48
N VAL A 193 11.03 19.84 -3.32
CA VAL A 193 11.74 18.62 -3.73
C VAL A 193 10.97 17.92 -4.85
N VAL A 194 11.70 17.53 -5.91
CA VAL A 194 11.12 16.74 -7.01
C VAL A 194 10.75 15.35 -6.53
N VAL A 195 9.56 14.89 -6.89
CA VAL A 195 9.04 13.58 -6.53
C VAL A 195 9.18 12.61 -7.70
N ASP A 196 10.22 11.80 -7.69
CA ASP A 196 10.59 10.89 -8.80
C ASP A 196 9.50 9.85 -9.16
N ASN A 197 8.75 9.39 -8.17
CA ASN A 197 7.73 8.35 -8.36
C ASN A 197 6.30 8.91 -8.41
N ALA A 198 6.14 10.20 -8.71
CA ALA A 198 4.81 10.79 -8.82
C ALA A 198 4.05 10.25 -10.04
N LYS A 199 2.78 9.93 -9.86
CA LYS A 199 1.90 9.51 -10.96
C LYS A 199 1.42 10.74 -11.74
N VAL A 200 2.30 11.31 -12.54
CA VAL A 200 1.98 12.39 -13.45
C VAL A 200 1.54 11.80 -14.79
N THR A 201 0.38 12.26 -15.28
CA THR A 201 -0.17 11.84 -16.58
C THR A 201 -0.28 13.04 -17.49
N CYS A 202 0.34 12.93 -18.66
CA CYS A 202 0.18 13.90 -19.75
C CYS A 202 -0.89 13.41 -20.73
N THR A 203 -1.76 14.32 -21.14
CA THR A 203 -2.75 14.07 -22.20
C THR A 203 -2.64 15.14 -23.27
N TYR A 204 -2.92 14.75 -24.50
CA TYR A 204 -2.80 15.57 -25.69
C TYR A 204 -4.16 15.70 -26.39
N LYS A 205 -4.54 16.90 -26.74
CA LYS A 205 -5.77 17.15 -27.50
C LYS A 205 -5.45 18.03 -28.70
N LYS A 206 -5.68 17.54 -29.92
CA LYS A 206 -5.53 18.32 -31.14
C LYS A 206 -6.57 19.48 -31.16
N LYS A 207 -6.18 20.65 -31.55
CA LYS A 207 -7.12 21.79 -31.71
C LYS A 207 -8.06 21.51 -32.89
N GLY A 208 -9.36 21.40 -32.62
CA GLY A 208 -10.39 21.10 -33.62
C GLY A 208 -11.72 20.68 -32.99
N LEU A 209 -12.79 20.69 -33.78
CA LEU A 209 -14.18 20.48 -33.30
C LEU A 209 -14.45 19.04 -32.78
N PHE A 210 -13.74 18.00 -33.26
CA PHE A 210 -14.02 16.59 -32.94
C PHE A 210 -12.80 15.83 -32.45
N SER A 211 -11.88 16.49 -31.76
CA SER A 211 -10.66 15.84 -31.27
C SER A 211 -10.84 15.20 -29.90
N SER A 212 -10.54 13.91 -29.80
CA SER A 212 -10.43 13.19 -28.52
C SER A 212 -9.12 13.52 -27.81
N LYS A 213 -9.08 13.27 -26.50
CA LYS A 213 -7.83 13.28 -25.74
C LYS A 213 -7.11 11.95 -25.92
N SER A 214 -5.78 12.00 -26.07
CA SER A 214 -4.90 10.83 -26.07
C SER A 214 -3.85 10.97 -24.97
N THR A 215 -3.37 9.86 -24.44
CA THR A 215 -2.18 9.79 -23.59
C THR A 215 -0.90 9.55 -24.42
N GLU A 216 -1.06 9.16 -25.68
CA GLU A 216 0.05 8.99 -26.60
C GLU A 216 0.51 10.33 -27.15
N PHE A 217 1.83 10.48 -27.30
CA PHE A 217 2.41 11.69 -27.89
C PHE A 217 1.95 11.86 -29.35
N PRO A 218 1.66 13.09 -29.80
CA PRO A 218 1.19 13.31 -31.16
C PRO A 218 2.24 12.95 -32.22
N THR A 219 1.84 12.16 -33.20
CA THR A 219 2.68 11.71 -34.33
C THR A 219 2.34 12.39 -35.64
N GLN A 220 1.47 13.41 -35.63
CA GLN A 220 1.05 14.14 -36.84
C GLN A 220 1.20 15.64 -36.65
N PRO A 221 1.45 16.40 -37.72
CA PRO A 221 1.42 17.85 -37.70
C PRO A 221 0.11 18.41 -37.15
N GLY A 222 0.21 19.49 -36.41
CA GLY A 222 -0.95 20.17 -35.87
C GLY A 222 -0.64 20.95 -34.59
N ILE A 223 -1.69 21.62 -34.09
CA ILE A 223 -1.68 22.35 -32.84
C ILE A 223 -2.34 21.47 -31.77
N TYR A 224 -1.65 21.21 -30.68
CA TYR A 224 -2.12 20.37 -29.58
C TYR A 224 -2.11 21.14 -28.28
N THR A 225 -3.05 20.83 -27.41
CA THR A 225 -3.03 21.22 -26.01
C THR A 225 -2.51 20.01 -25.22
N GLN A 226 -1.35 20.13 -24.60
CA GLN A 226 -0.84 19.18 -23.62
C GLN A 226 -1.35 19.57 -22.24
N THR A 227 -1.87 18.62 -21.50
CA THR A 227 -2.35 18.82 -20.13
C THR A 227 -1.65 17.80 -19.23
N ALA A 228 -1.02 18.27 -18.17
CA ALA A 228 -0.48 17.40 -17.13
C ALA A 228 -1.38 17.42 -15.89
N THR A 229 -1.60 16.25 -15.34
CA THR A 229 -2.36 16.02 -14.11
C THR A 229 -1.57 15.06 -13.20
N VAL A 230 -1.75 15.18 -11.90
CA VAL A 230 -1.20 14.26 -10.94
C VAL A 230 -2.30 13.45 -10.27
N SER A 231 -1.99 12.23 -9.86
CA SER A 231 -2.90 11.34 -9.15
C SER A 231 -2.16 10.54 -8.05
N GLY A 232 -2.91 9.81 -7.23
CA GLY A 232 -2.36 9.05 -6.11
C GLY A 232 -2.18 9.91 -4.88
N ASN A 233 -0.98 9.92 -4.31
CA ASN A 233 -0.68 10.57 -3.03
C ASN A 233 -0.63 12.11 -3.07
N TYR A 234 -0.71 12.68 -4.26
CA TYR A 234 -0.62 14.12 -4.48
C TYR A 234 -1.80 14.62 -5.30
N SER A 235 -2.19 15.87 -5.06
CA SER A 235 -3.23 16.57 -5.81
C SER A 235 -2.89 18.05 -5.88
N CYS A 236 -2.85 18.60 -7.09
CA CYS A 236 -2.70 20.02 -7.34
C CYS A 236 -3.44 20.40 -8.62
N GLU A 237 -3.43 21.65 -8.95
CA GLU A 237 -4.00 22.14 -10.21
C GLU A 237 -3.26 21.55 -11.40
N LYS A 238 -4.03 21.21 -12.45
CA LYS A 238 -3.47 20.77 -13.72
C LYS A 238 -2.75 21.94 -14.40
N ILE A 239 -1.68 21.64 -15.10
CA ILE A 239 -1.00 22.61 -15.96
C ILE A 239 -1.25 22.28 -17.43
N THR A 240 -1.24 23.29 -18.27
CA THR A 240 -1.48 23.14 -19.70
C THR A 240 -0.46 23.96 -20.49
N ARG A 241 -0.04 23.44 -21.65
CA ARG A 241 0.74 24.17 -22.64
C ARG A 241 0.28 23.84 -24.06
N THR A 242 0.63 24.67 -25.01
CA THR A 242 0.39 24.43 -26.44
C THR A 242 1.63 23.84 -27.07
N ILE A 243 1.45 22.78 -27.87
CA ILE A 243 2.48 22.16 -28.70
C ILE A 243 2.10 22.43 -30.16
N ILE A 244 3.04 22.93 -30.95
CA ILE A 244 2.86 23.14 -32.40
C ILE A 244 3.86 22.20 -33.09
N ILE A 245 3.33 21.28 -33.91
CA ILE A 245 4.11 20.35 -34.74
C ILE A 245 3.85 20.74 -36.20
N ASN A 246 4.93 21.08 -36.91
CA ASN A 246 4.90 21.51 -38.32
C ASN A 246 5.01 20.31 -39.27
#